data_67d816351880666c1f3233f43f5c6a04
#
_entry.id   67d816351880666c1f3233f43f5c6a04
#
_cell.length_a   1.000
_cell.length_b   1.000
_cell.length_c   1.000
_cell.angle_alpha   90.00
_cell.angle_beta   90.00
_cell.angle_gamma   90.00
#
_symmetry.space_group_name_H-M   'P 1'
#
loop_
_entity.id
_entity.type
_entity.pdbx_description
1 polymer ?
#
loop_
_entity_poly.entity_id
_entity_poly.type
_entity_poly.pdbx_seq_one_letter_code
_entity_poly.pdbx_strand_id
1 'polypeptide(L)'
;MTDAEQLLWQRLRRKQLDGHKFRRQVPVGSYIADFLCYEKRLIVELDGGQHMERRYYDRQRDAWLRNQGFEVVRFWNDEMLRNPDAVLEEIARQLKRRTPPPRPSP
;
A
#
# COMPACT_ATOMS: atom_id res chain seq x y z
N MET A 1 -15.78 2.22 -4.05
CA MET A 1 -14.65 1.29 -4.06
C MET A 1 -14.68 0.47 -5.35
N THR A 2 -13.55 0.35 -6.02
CA THR A 2 -13.48 -0.43 -7.25
C THR A 2 -13.50 -1.94 -6.94
N ASP A 3 -13.75 -2.74 -7.98
CA ASP A 3 -13.72 -4.21 -7.82
C ASP A 3 -12.35 -4.69 -7.34
N ALA A 4 -11.29 -4.12 -7.88
CA ALA A 4 -9.93 -4.48 -7.47
C ALA A 4 -9.68 -4.15 -5.99
N GLU A 5 -10.13 -2.99 -5.55
CA GLU A 5 -10.01 -2.59 -4.15
C GLU A 5 -10.81 -3.50 -3.23
N GLN A 6 -12.02 -3.87 -3.63
CA GLN A 6 -12.83 -4.79 -2.84
C GLN A 6 -12.16 -6.14 -2.72
N LEU A 7 -11.63 -6.66 -3.82
CA LEU A 7 -10.96 -7.95 -3.82
C LEU A 7 -9.74 -7.93 -2.91
N LEU A 8 -8.93 -6.88 -3.02
CA LEU A 8 -7.74 -6.77 -2.19
C LEU A 8 -8.11 -6.63 -0.71
N TRP A 9 -9.12 -5.80 -0.40
CA TRP A 9 -9.56 -5.63 0.98
C TRP A 9 -10.04 -6.93 1.59
N GLN A 10 -10.77 -7.75 0.85
CA GLN A 10 -11.23 -9.05 1.34
C GLN A 10 -10.06 -9.96 1.73
N ARG A 11 -8.92 -9.80 1.09
CA ARG A 11 -7.72 -10.60 1.37
C ARG A 11 -6.84 -10.00 2.46
N LEU A 12 -6.92 -8.69 2.68
CA LEU A 12 -6.07 -8.01 3.67
C LEU A 12 -6.73 -7.85 5.04
N ARG A 13 -8.06 -7.79 5.07
CA ARG A 13 -8.79 -7.57 6.32
C ARG A 13 -8.61 -8.76 7.26
N ARG A 14 -8.84 -8.50 8.56
CA ARG A 14 -8.79 -9.55 9.60
C ARG A 14 -7.41 -10.20 9.73
N LYS A 15 -6.36 -9.46 9.41
CA LYS A 15 -4.98 -9.95 9.56
C LYS A 15 -4.71 -11.25 8.81
N GLN A 16 -5.38 -11.46 7.68
CA GLN A 16 -5.25 -12.70 6.91
C GLN A 16 -3.87 -12.85 6.27
N LEU A 17 -3.24 -11.74 5.87
CA LEU A 17 -1.95 -11.81 5.20
C LEU A 17 -0.85 -11.79 6.25
N ASP A 18 -0.34 -12.98 6.55
CA ASP A 18 0.78 -13.20 7.48
C ASP A 18 0.57 -12.52 8.84
N GLY A 19 -0.67 -12.35 9.26
CA GLY A 19 -0.99 -11.78 10.56
C GLY A 19 -0.87 -10.27 10.65
N HIS A 20 -0.64 -9.58 9.54
CA HIS A 20 -0.47 -8.13 9.54
C HIS A 20 -1.80 -7.41 9.45
N LYS A 21 -1.94 -6.35 10.25
CA LYS A 21 -3.14 -5.54 10.25
C LYS A 21 -3.05 -4.47 9.15
N PHE A 22 -4.05 -4.46 8.27
CA PHE A 22 -4.22 -3.43 7.26
C PHE A 22 -5.47 -2.62 7.54
N ARG A 23 -5.37 -1.33 7.24
CA ARG A 23 -6.52 -0.43 7.21
C ARG A 23 -6.66 0.12 5.81
N ARG A 24 -7.87 0.52 5.44
CA ARG A 24 -8.13 1.09 4.13
C ARG A 24 -8.49 2.55 4.24
N GLN A 25 -8.19 3.30 3.19
CA GLN A 25 -8.54 4.72 3.06
C GLN A 25 -8.08 5.52 4.28
N VAL A 26 -6.78 5.48 4.52
CA VAL A 26 -6.19 6.10 5.72
C VAL A 26 -5.57 7.44 5.36
N PRO A 27 -5.97 8.52 6.01
CA PRO A 27 -5.29 9.79 5.81
C PRO A 27 -3.85 9.74 6.34
N VAL A 28 -2.92 10.18 5.51
CA VAL A 28 -1.51 10.32 5.88
C VAL A 28 -1.08 11.69 5.40
N GLY A 29 -0.97 12.64 6.32
CA GLY A 29 -0.78 14.04 5.96
C GLY A 29 -1.95 14.54 5.13
N SER A 30 -1.68 15.13 3.99
CA SER A 30 -2.71 15.61 3.07
C SER A 30 -3.14 14.56 2.05
N TYR A 31 -2.63 13.35 2.16
CA TYR A 31 -2.92 12.26 1.22
C TYR A 31 -3.80 11.21 1.88
N ILE A 32 -4.39 10.35 1.04
CA ILE A 32 -5.17 9.21 1.52
C ILE A 32 -4.54 7.96 0.94
N ALA A 33 -4.10 7.06 1.83
CA ALA A 33 -3.54 5.78 1.43
C ALA A 33 -4.67 4.78 1.18
N ASP A 34 -4.63 4.06 0.07
CA ASP A 34 -5.65 3.05 -0.22
C ASP A 34 -5.67 1.98 0.86
N PHE A 35 -4.50 1.40 1.14
CA PHE A 35 -4.34 0.39 2.19
C PHE A 35 -3.03 0.68 2.93
N LEU A 36 -3.07 0.55 4.24
CA LEU A 36 -1.91 0.84 5.07
C LEU A 36 -1.72 -0.23 6.12
N CYS A 37 -0.51 -0.81 6.16
CA CYS A 37 -0.03 -1.57 7.29
C CYS A 37 0.86 -0.65 8.11
N TYR A 38 0.31 -0.11 9.17
CA TYR A 38 0.97 0.91 9.97
C TYR A 38 2.22 0.38 10.66
N GLU A 39 2.14 -0.84 11.17
CA GLU A 39 3.25 -1.48 11.86
C GLU A 39 4.50 -1.57 10.99
N LYS A 40 4.31 -1.88 9.70
CA LYS A 40 5.41 -2.03 8.74
C LYS A 40 5.65 -0.77 7.92
N ARG A 41 4.85 0.27 8.11
CA ARG A 41 4.93 1.49 7.32
C ARG A 41 4.84 1.22 5.83
N LEU A 42 3.97 0.30 5.46
CA LEU A 42 3.78 -0.09 4.06
C LEU A 42 2.42 0.39 3.57
N ILE A 43 2.44 1.13 2.48
CA ILE A 43 1.24 1.59 1.78
C ILE A 43 1.11 0.80 0.50
N VAL A 44 -0.09 0.27 0.24
CA VAL A 44 -0.41 -0.43 -1.01
C VAL A 44 -1.45 0.41 -1.75
N GLU A 45 -1.18 0.71 -3.00
CA GLU A 45 -2.04 1.51 -3.84
C GLU A 45 -2.46 0.73 -5.07
N LEU A 46 -3.71 0.90 -5.47
CA LEU A 46 -4.23 0.33 -6.72
C LEU A 46 -4.52 1.45 -7.69
N ASP A 47 -4.05 1.29 -8.93
CA ASP A 47 -4.14 2.32 -9.94
C ASP A 47 -4.91 1.80 -11.15
N GLY A 48 -5.86 2.59 -11.65
CA GLY A 48 -6.69 2.22 -12.78
C GLY A 48 -6.08 2.52 -14.15
N GLY A 49 -4.85 3.03 -14.18
CA GLY A 49 -4.23 3.45 -15.43
C GLY A 49 -4.53 4.93 -15.71
N GLN A 50 -3.48 5.73 -15.82
CA GLN A 50 -3.70 7.15 -15.71
C GLN A 50 -2.88 8.00 -16.64
N HIS A 51 -3.22 9.27 -16.66
CA HIS A 51 -2.59 10.32 -17.44
C HIS A 51 -1.22 10.70 -16.87
N MET A 52 -0.39 11.30 -17.70
CA MET A 52 0.97 11.69 -17.36
C MET A 52 1.04 12.69 -16.19
N GLU A 53 0.06 13.57 -16.09
CA GLU A 53 -0.03 14.56 -15.01
C GLU A 53 -0.10 13.90 -13.65
N ARG A 54 -0.82 12.78 -13.57
CA ARG A 54 -0.98 12.05 -12.33
C ARG A 54 0.32 11.38 -11.88
N ARG A 55 1.17 11.00 -12.83
CA ARG A 55 2.48 10.41 -12.51
C ARG A 55 3.37 11.40 -11.78
N TYR A 56 3.35 12.65 -12.19
CA TYR A 56 4.14 13.69 -11.53
C TYR A 56 3.66 13.90 -10.09
N TYR A 57 2.35 14.02 -9.92
CA TYR A 57 1.74 14.16 -8.60
C TYR A 57 2.09 12.95 -7.71
N ASP A 58 1.99 11.75 -8.26
CA ASP A 58 2.26 10.53 -7.51
C ASP A 58 3.72 10.47 -7.06
N ARG A 59 4.65 10.92 -7.90
CA ARG A 59 6.07 10.93 -7.51
C ARG A 59 6.34 11.88 -6.37
N GLN A 60 5.73 13.06 -6.38
CA GLN A 60 5.88 14.00 -5.27
C GLN A 60 5.30 13.44 -3.99
N ARG A 61 4.13 12.84 -4.09
CA ARG A 61 3.47 12.20 -2.96
C ARG A 61 4.33 11.07 -2.39
N ASP A 62 4.82 10.21 -3.26
CA ASP A 62 5.63 9.07 -2.85
C ASP A 62 6.92 9.52 -2.18
N ALA A 63 7.56 10.57 -2.69
CA ALA A 63 8.76 11.13 -2.09
C ALA A 63 8.48 11.67 -0.69
N TRP A 64 7.37 12.38 -0.54
CA TRP A 64 6.98 12.89 0.77
C TRP A 64 6.71 11.76 1.75
N LEU A 65 5.95 10.75 1.31
CA LEU A 65 5.64 9.60 2.15
C LEU A 65 6.90 8.83 2.54
N ARG A 66 7.83 8.67 1.62
CA ARG A 66 9.09 8.01 1.89
C ARG A 66 9.91 8.78 2.94
N ASN A 67 9.89 10.09 2.88
CA ASN A 67 10.54 10.93 3.89
C ASN A 67 9.90 10.76 5.26
N GLN A 68 8.62 10.38 5.31
CA GLN A 68 7.92 10.11 6.56
C GLN A 68 8.13 8.67 7.04
N GLY A 69 8.93 7.88 6.34
CA GLY A 69 9.23 6.51 6.73
C GLY A 69 8.33 5.45 6.10
N PHE A 70 7.49 5.84 5.16
CA PHE A 70 6.60 4.89 4.48
C PHE A 70 7.21 4.41 3.17
N GLU A 71 6.91 3.17 2.81
CA GLU A 71 7.16 2.66 1.47
C GLU A 71 5.82 2.50 0.77
N VAL A 72 5.78 2.81 -0.52
CA VAL A 72 4.58 2.69 -1.33
C VAL A 72 4.82 1.63 -2.40
N VAL A 73 3.94 0.62 -2.44
CA VAL A 73 3.92 -0.34 -3.54
C VAL A 73 2.62 -0.13 -4.30
N ARG A 74 2.73 -0.14 -5.61
CA ARG A 74 1.59 0.18 -6.46
C ARG A 74 1.38 -0.92 -7.48
N PHE A 75 0.11 -1.30 -7.65
CA PHE A 75 -0.29 -2.30 -8.62
C PHE A 75 -1.38 -1.72 -9.49
N TRP A 76 -1.45 -2.19 -10.73
CA TRP A 76 -2.57 -1.88 -11.58
C TRP A 76 -3.81 -2.63 -11.09
N ASN A 77 -4.98 -2.02 -11.24
CA ASN A 77 -6.24 -2.73 -10.96
C ASN A 77 -6.31 -4.04 -11.74
N ASP A 78 -5.89 -4.01 -12.99
CA ASP A 78 -5.86 -5.18 -13.85
C ASP A 78 -5.01 -6.30 -13.28
N GLU A 79 -3.85 -5.98 -12.73
CA GLU A 79 -3.00 -6.99 -12.11
C GLU A 79 -3.71 -7.69 -10.96
N MET A 80 -4.36 -6.90 -10.14
CA MET A 80 -5.10 -7.45 -8.99
C MET A 80 -6.25 -8.34 -9.44
N LEU A 81 -6.98 -7.92 -10.47
CA LEU A 81 -8.13 -8.69 -10.96
C LEU A 81 -7.72 -9.96 -11.69
N ARG A 82 -6.61 -9.91 -12.45
CA ARG A 82 -6.16 -11.06 -13.23
C ARG A 82 -5.35 -12.05 -12.41
N ASN A 83 -4.55 -11.56 -11.49
CA ASN A 83 -3.64 -12.43 -10.75
C ASN A 83 -3.49 -11.97 -9.30
N PRO A 84 -4.56 -12.11 -8.51
CA PRO A 84 -4.54 -11.66 -7.12
C PRO A 84 -3.45 -12.33 -6.28
N ASP A 85 -3.17 -13.60 -6.55
CA ASP A 85 -2.16 -14.33 -5.77
C ASP A 85 -0.77 -13.73 -5.94
N ALA A 86 -0.42 -13.31 -7.16
CA ALA A 86 0.87 -12.68 -7.41
C ALA A 86 0.98 -11.33 -6.68
N VAL A 87 -0.10 -10.56 -6.66
CA VAL A 87 -0.12 -9.29 -5.94
C VAL A 87 0.07 -9.54 -4.45
N LEU A 88 -0.65 -10.50 -3.88
CA LEU A 88 -0.54 -10.82 -2.46
C LEU A 88 0.84 -11.35 -2.10
N GLU A 89 1.46 -12.16 -2.96
CA GLU A 89 2.82 -12.63 -2.74
C GLU A 89 3.81 -11.47 -2.69
N GLU A 90 3.66 -10.50 -3.59
CA GLU A 90 4.54 -9.34 -3.60
C GLU A 90 4.36 -8.48 -2.35
N ILE A 91 3.11 -8.28 -1.92
CA ILE A 91 2.84 -7.55 -0.68
C ILE A 91 3.48 -8.28 0.50
N ALA A 92 3.32 -9.59 0.58
CA ALA A 92 3.92 -10.38 1.64
C ALA A 92 5.44 -10.27 1.66
N ARG A 93 6.06 -10.26 0.47
CA ARG A 93 7.51 -10.08 0.34
C ARG A 93 7.94 -8.73 0.87
N GLN A 94 7.20 -7.67 0.53
CA GLN A 94 7.50 -6.34 1.01
C GLN A 94 7.36 -6.24 2.52
N LEU A 95 6.34 -6.88 3.08
CA LEU A 95 6.16 -6.91 4.54
C LEU A 95 7.35 -7.55 5.24
N LYS A 96 7.87 -8.64 4.69
CA LYS A 96 9.04 -9.32 5.27
C LYS A 96 10.31 -8.48 5.17
N ARG A 97 10.46 -7.72 4.11
CA ARG A 97 11.64 -6.87 3.91
C ARG A 97 11.63 -5.64 4.79
N ARG A 98 10.45 -5.18 5.20
CA ARG A 98 10.32 -3.97 5.99
C ARG A 98 10.69 -4.27 7.45
N THR A 99 11.63 -3.51 7.97
CA THR A 99 11.88 -3.50 9.41
C THR A 99 11.19 -2.29 10.00
N PRO A 100 10.66 -2.39 11.22
CA PRO A 100 10.08 -1.22 11.87
C PRO A 100 11.14 -0.13 11.98
N PRO A 101 10.76 1.17 11.82
CA PRO A 101 11.73 2.23 12.01
C PRO A 101 12.27 2.20 13.44
N PRO A 102 13.55 2.54 13.64
CA PRO A 102 14.10 2.54 14.98
C PRO A 102 13.33 3.52 15.85
N ARG A 103 13.08 3.11 17.09
CA ARG A 103 12.43 4.00 18.03
C ARG A 103 13.41 5.12 18.38
N PRO A 104 12.92 6.36 18.52
CA PRO A 104 13.78 7.41 18.99
C PRO A 104 14.30 7.05 20.37
N SER A 105 15.57 7.31 20.56
CA SER A 105 16.19 7.04 21.88
C SER A 105 15.52 7.92 22.93
N PRO A 106 15.27 7.37 24.09
CA PRO A 106 14.73 8.18 25.18
C PRO A 106 15.69 9.28 25.62
#